data_5b3524bd9f267539e958fbb56ea4c61d
#
_entry.id   5b3524bd9f267539e958fbb56ea4c61d
#
_cell.length_a   1.000
_cell.length_b   1.000
_cell.length_c   1.000
_cell.angle_alpha   90.00
_cell.angle_beta   90.00
_cell.angle_gamma   90.00
#
_symmetry.space_group_name_H-M   'P 1'
#
loop_
_entity.id
_entity.type
_entity.pdbx_description
1 polymer ?
#
loop_
_entity_poly.entity_id
_entity_poly.type
_entity_poly.pdbx_seq_one_letter_code
_entity_poly.pdbx_strand_id
1 'polypeptide(L)'
;MRETANQFVRVGWDVTVVNIARESWELDSGIDLSLLDQVDPRVKIVELPLSRDDLETDIRLFDEARALDPNGWVAKLRKRQTETFPEPNFGEWRGDLEEAVLRIHREHPADLLLASCVPYVNLAAAWKLWEEAKVPYAVDFRDGWSIDVIDGVEAFARDSAEGVWERKILDDAVSLWVVNDPIAEHYRNRYPELADRVHVVRNGYDADSSPGRSHSPDPASGLVFGYLGTVNFTVPHLETVLNAWRAAREKEPLLANARFELRGHLGNGASRGANRHAEVFKEAEADGVVFGGPAAKAEVSSIYARWDAMVLILIGGRFVTSGKVYEYMATGLPIVSAHAVEHDASNVLRGHPLWTGAPGLDEAGLTESFIKAAHMAVETTDEEHAEAMAHADQFTREALMSVAVKNLVEELAK
;
A
#
# COMPACT_ATOMS: atom_id res chain seq x y z
N MET A 1 -6.05 8.09 -2.47
CA MET A 1 -7.14 8.85 -3.17
C MET A 1 -7.77 9.95 -2.33
N ARG A 2 -8.14 9.71 -1.05
CA ARG A 2 -8.71 10.75 -0.17
C ARG A 2 -7.90 12.05 -0.19
N GLU A 3 -6.62 11.98 0.13
CA GLU A 3 -5.76 13.17 0.17
C GLU A 3 -5.56 13.80 -1.21
N THR A 4 -5.53 13.01 -2.26
CA THR A 4 -5.49 13.52 -3.65
C THR A 4 -6.72 14.39 -3.94
N ALA A 5 -7.94 13.90 -3.62
CA ALA A 5 -9.17 14.65 -3.79
C ALA A 5 -9.17 15.93 -2.95
N ASN A 6 -8.76 15.84 -1.68
CA ASN A 6 -8.64 17.00 -0.79
C ASN A 6 -7.69 18.06 -1.36
N GLN A 7 -6.54 17.65 -1.93
CA GLN A 7 -5.59 18.60 -2.51
C GLN A 7 -6.14 19.32 -3.75
N PHE A 8 -6.86 18.63 -4.64
CA PHE A 8 -7.54 19.30 -5.75
C PHE A 8 -8.53 20.35 -5.25
N VAL A 9 -9.32 20.02 -4.22
CA VAL A 9 -10.24 21.00 -3.60
C VAL A 9 -9.48 22.18 -2.99
N ARG A 10 -8.34 21.96 -2.32
CA ARG A 10 -7.51 23.03 -1.72
C ARG A 10 -6.96 24.00 -2.75
N VAL A 11 -6.64 23.52 -3.96
CA VAL A 11 -6.18 24.38 -5.07
C VAL A 11 -7.32 24.95 -5.93
N GLY A 12 -8.58 24.80 -5.47
CA GLY A 12 -9.75 25.46 -6.03
C GLY A 12 -10.53 24.69 -7.09
N TRP A 13 -10.33 23.38 -7.22
CA TRP A 13 -11.09 22.53 -8.12
C TRP A 13 -12.40 22.03 -7.50
N ASP A 14 -13.44 21.94 -8.30
CA ASP A 14 -14.63 21.16 -7.98
C ASP A 14 -14.34 19.68 -8.23
N VAL A 15 -14.44 18.87 -7.19
CA VAL A 15 -14.03 17.46 -7.25
C VAL A 15 -15.23 16.52 -7.14
N THR A 16 -15.35 15.61 -8.09
CA THR A 16 -16.29 14.48 -8.04
C THR A 16 -15.50 13.18 -8.06
N VAL A 17 -15.67 12.34 -7.04
CA VAL A 17 -15.06 11.01 -6.96
C VAL A 17 -16.11 9.98 -7.34
N VAL A 18 -15.81 9.17 -8.36
CA VAL A 18 -16.61 8.00 -8.73
C VAL A 18 -15.98 6.78 -8.05
N ASN A 19 -16.76 6.05 -7.28
CA ASN A 19 -16.30 4.93 -6.45
C ASN A 19 -17.25 3.74 -6.54
N ILE A 20 -16.77 2.55 -6.18
CA ILE A 20 -17.60 1.37 -5.98
C ILE A 20 -18.55 1.61 -4.82
N ALA A 21 -19.81 1.20 -4.97
CA ALA A 21 -20.81 1.33 -3.92
C ALA A 21 -20.40 0.58 -2.64
N ARG A 22 -20.80 1.14 -1.51
CA ARG A 22 -20.42 0.67 -0.17
C ARG A 22 -20.72 -0.80 0.04
N GLU A 23 -21.90 -1.25 -0.38
CA GLU A 23 -22.37 -2.64 -0.24
C GLU A 23 -21.42 -3.64 -0.93
N SER A 24 -20.85 -3.25 -2.06
CA SER A 24 -19.87 -4.08 -2.79
C SER A 24 -18.55 -4.20 -2.04
N TRP A 25 -18.08 -3.11 -1.41
CA TRP A 25 -16.87 -3.14 -0.59
C TRP A 25 -17.02 -3.96 0.70
N GLU A 26 -18.18 -3.92 1.33
CA GLU A 26 -18.47 -4.72 2.53
C GLU A 26 -18.31 -6.21 2.28
N LEU A 27 -18.69 -6.67 1.08
CA LEU A 27 -18.52 -8.06 0.67
C LEU A 27 -17.08 -8.45 0.37
N ASP A 28 -16.27 -7.54 -0.17
CA ASP A 28 -14.90 -7.84 -0.63
C ASP A 28 -13.86 -7.72 0.50
N SER A 29 -13.62 -6.52 0.97
CA SER A 29 -12.49 -6.22 1.85
C SER A 29 -12.87 -5.57 3.18
N GLY A 30 -14.16 -5.29 3.35
CA GLY A 30 -14.67 -4.49 4.46
C GLY A 30 -14.45 -2.99 4.26
N ILE A 31 -15.06 -2.20 5.13
CA ILE A 31 -15.03 -0.74 5.08
C ILE A 31 -14.56 -0.17 6.42
N ASP A 32 -13.61 0.77 6.36
CA ASP A 32 -13.30 1.66 7.47
C ASP A 32 -13.94 3.04 7.24
N LEU A 33 -15.11 3.25 7.82
CA LEU A 33 -15.86 4.49 7.67
C LEU A 33 -15.17 5.70 8.32
N SER A 34 -14.25 5.51 9.25
CA SER A 34 -13.54 6.60 9.92
C SER A 34 -12.69 7.44 8.95
N LEU A 35 -12.34 6.86 7.81
CA LEU A 35 -11.63 7.57 6.76
C LEU A 35 -12.48 8.57 5.99
N LEU A 36 -13.81 8.42 6.01
CA LEU A 36 -14.73 9.35 5.36
C LEU A 36 -14.79 10.69 6.10
N ASP A 37 -14.60 10.69 7.43
CA ASP A 37 -14.60 11.91 8.24
C ASP A 37 -13.48 12.88 7.87
N GLN A 38 -12.44 12.39 7.19
CA GLN A 38 -11.29 13.16 6.75
C GLN A 38 -11.39 13.59 5.26
N VAL A 39 -12.48 13.29 4.59
CA VAL A 39 -12.76 13.78 3.23
C VAL A 39 -13.27 15.22 3.31
N ASP A 40 -12.71 16.12 2.49
CA ASP A 40 -13.20 17.50 2.42
C ASP A 40 -14.70 17.49 2.03
N PRO A 41 -15.59 18.16 2.79
CA PRO A 41 -17.03 18.12 2.55
C PRO A 41 -17.47 18.69 1.18
N ARG A 42 -16.58 19.37 0.48
CA ARG A 42 -16.81 19.85 -0.89
C ARG A 42 -16.65 18.78 -1.95
N VAL A 43 -15.98 17.65 -1.63
CA VAL A 43 -15.85 16.51 -2.54
C VAL A 43 -17.20 15.84 -2.72
N LYS A 44 -17.67 15.76 -3.96
CA LYS A 44 -18.86 14.99 -4.32
C LYS A 44 -18.49 13.53 -4.52
N ILE A 45 -19.23 12.60 -3.91
CA ILE A 45 -19.02 11.16 -4.07
C ILE A 45 -20.19 10.58 -4.87
N VAL A 46 -19.88 9.86 -5.93
CA VAL A 46 -20.82 9.10 -6.75
C VAL A 46 -20.50 7.63 -6.60
N GLU A 47 -21.36 6.89 -5.94
CA GLU A 47 -21.21 5.45 -5.75
C GLU A 47 -21.89 4.70 -6.90
N LEU A 48 -21.16 3.75 -7.50
CA LEU A 48 -21.68 2.88 -8.55
C LEU A 48 -21.69 1.44 -8.08
N PRO A 49 -22.78 0.71 -8.26
CA PRO A 49 -22.85 -0.70 -7.89
C PRO A 49 -21.87 -1.53 -8.72
N LEU A 50 -21.25 -2.51 -8.08
CA LEU A 50 -20.46 -3.56 -8.72
C LEU A 50 -20.94 -4.91 -8.20
N SER A 51 -21.43 -5.77 -9.09
CA SER A 51 -21.76 -7.13 -8.69
C SER A 51 -20.50 -7.93 -8.40
N ARG A 52 -20.48 -8.57 -7.25
CA ARG A 52 -19.42 -9.48 -6.80
C ARG A 52 -20.05 -10.81 -6.39
N ASP A 53 -20.84 -11.38 -7.30
CA ASP A 53 -21.51 -12.67 -7.10
C ASP A 53 -20.53 -13.80 -6.77
N ASP A 54 -19.26 -13.64 -7.19
CA ASP A 54 -18.16 -14.55 -6.85
C ASP A 54 -17.85 -14.60 -5.34
N LEU A 55 -18.14 -13.53 -4.61
CA LEU A 55 -17.91 -13.42 -3.16
C LEU A 55 -19.10 -13.90 -2.33
N GLU A 56 -20.27 -14.16 -2.94
CA GLU A 56 -21.42 -14.73 -2.21
C GLU A 56 -21.06 -16.11 -1.65
N THR A 57 -21.20 -16.29 -0.36
CA THR A 57 -20.90 -17.54 0.37
C THR A 57 -22.13 -18.31 0.80
N ASP A 58 -23.31 -17.69 0.78
CA ASP A 58 -24.55 -18.36 1.09
C ASP A 58 -25.03 -19.22 -0.10
N ILE A 59 -24.84 -20.52 0.01
CA ILE A 59 -25.19 -21.48 -1.04
C ILE A 59 -26.69 -21.47 -1.43
N ARG A 60 -27.55 -20.91 -0.57
CA ARG A 60 -29.00 -20.78 -0.83
C ARG A 60 -29.28 -19.69 -1.87
N LEU A 61 -28.35 -18.77 -2.06
CA LEU A 61 -28.42 -17.67 -3.03
C LEU A 61 -27.74 -18.02 -4.36
N PHE A 62 -27.10 -19.20 -4.48
CA PHE A 62 -26.48 -19.63 -5.72
C PHE A 62 -27.55 -19.92 -6.78
N ASP A 63 -27.29 -19.44 -8.00
CA ASP A 63 -28.07 -19.90 -9.14
C ASP A 63 -27.83 -21.39 -9.43
N GLU A 64 -28.70 -22.01 -10.25
CA GLU A 64 -28.61 -23.43 -10.56
C GLU A 64 -27.24 -23.80 -11.21
N ALA A 65 -26.73 -22.95 -12.08
CA ALA A 65 -25.45 -23.19 -12.77
C ALA A 65 -24.28 -23.23 -11.79
N ARG A 66 -24.23 -22.28 -10.84
CA ARG A 66 -23.21 -22.22 -9.79
C ARG A 66 -23.35 -23.39 -8.81
N ALA A 67 -24.58 -23.74 -8.44
CA ALA A 67 -24.83 -24.82 -7.51
C ALA A 67 -24.42 -26.20 -8.07
N LEU A 68 -24.63 -26.43 -9.38
CA LEU A 68 -24.32 -27.71 -10.06
C LEU A 68 -22.82 -27.79 -10.47
N ASP A 69 -22.21 -26.71 -10.93
CA ASP A 69 -20.82 -26.66 -11.37
C ASP A 69 -20.14 -25.35 -10.95
N PRO A 70 -19.74 -25.21 -9.67
CA PRO A 70 -19.11 -23.98 -9.16
C PRO A 70 -17.84 -23.59 -9.95
N ASN A 71 -17.02 -24.56 -10.32
CA ASN A 71 -15.77 -24.28 -11.04
C ASN A 71 -16.02 -23.78 -12.47
N GLY A 72 -16.94 -24.42 -13.19
CA GLY A 72 -17.34 -24.00 -14.52
C GLY A 72 -18.03 -22.64 -14.52
N TRP A 73 -18.84 -22.37 -13.49
CA TRP A 73 -19.46 -21.05 -13.29
C TRP A 73 -18.41 -19.95 -13.10
N VAL A 74 -17.42 -20.14 -12.19
CA VAL A 74 -16.32 -19.18 -11.98
C VAL A 74 -15.51 -18.98 -13.26
N ALA A 75 -15.22 -20.04 -14.02
CA ALA A 75 -14.50 -19.93 -15.27
C ALA A 75 -15.26 -19.09 -16.32
N LYS A 76 -16.58 -19.29 -16.44
CA LYS A 76 -17.45 -18.49 -17.32
C LYS A 76 -17.53 -17.03 -16.88
N LEU A 77 -17.66 -16.76 -15.58
CA LEU A 77 -17.67 -15.42 -15.02
C LEU A 77 -16.36 -14.69 -15.37
N ARG A 78 -15.21 -15.27 -15.07
CA ARG A 78 -13.90 -14.69 -15.39
C ARG A 78 -13.72 -14.42 -16.87
N LYS A 79 -14.15 -15.36 -17.74
CA LYS A 79 -14.10 -15.15 -19.19
C LYS A 79 -14.93 -13.94 -19.60
N ARG A 80 -16.17 -13.79 -19.13
CA ARG A 80 -17.06 -12.67 -19.44
C ARG A 80 -16.44 -11.33 -18.96
N GLN A 81 -15.88 -11.32 -17.75
CA GLN A 81 -15.19 -10.15 -17.20
C GLN A 81 -14.04 -9.72 -18.09
N THR A 82 -13.13 -10.65 -18.43
CA THR A 82 -11.93 -10.34 -19.23
C THR A 82 -12.23 -10.06 -20.71
N GLU A 83 -13.34 -10.53 -21.26
CA GLU A 83 -13.81 -10.14 -22.60
C GLU A 83 -14.28 -8.67 -22.66
N THR A 84 -14.80 -8.13 -21.56
CA THR A 84 -15.26 -6.74 -21.48
C THR A 84 -14.09 -5.77 -21.26
N PHE A 85 -13.22 -6.10 -20.31
CA PHE A 85 -11.94 -5.44 -20.07
C PHE A 85 -10.99 -6.49 -19.48
N PRO A 86 -9.70 -6.51 -19.83
CA PRO A 86 -8.80 -7.60 -19.45
C PRO A 86 -8.36 -7.54 -17.98
N GLU A 87 -9.34 -7.54 -17.06
CA GLU A 87 -9.14 -7.54 -15.62
C GLU A 87 -10.19 -8.46 -14.96
N PRO A 88 -9.78 -9.60 -14.38
CA PRO A 88 -10.67 -10.45 -13.61
C PRO A 88 -11.32 -9.66 -12.46
N ASN A 89 -12.55 -10.05 -12.09
CA ASN A 89 -13.36 -9.48 -11.02
C ASN A 89 -13.95 -8.08 -11.28
N PHE A 90 -13.32 -7.23 -12.07
CA PHE A 90 -13.74 -5.85 -12.27
C PHE A 90 -14.11 -5.50 -13.72
N GLY A 91 -13.73 -6.32 -14.69
CA GLY A 91 -13.85 -5.97 -16.11
C GLY A 91 -15.28 -5.66 -16.57
N GLU A 92 -16.30 -6.31 -16.01
CA GLU A 92 -17.70 -6.02 -16.35
C GLU A 92 -18.19 -4.64 -15.89
N TRP A 93 -17.51 -4.03 -14.91
CA TRP A 93 -17.85 -2.68 -14.43
C TRP A 93 -17.56 -1.57 -15.45
N ARG A 94 -16.83 -1.89 -16.50
CA ARG A 94 -16.45 -0.95 -17.56
C ARG A 94 -17.62 -0.14 -18.09
N GLY A 95 -18.74 -0.79 -18.45
CA GLY A 95 -19.89 -0.12 -19.02
C GLY A 95 -20.50 0.94 -18.10
N ASP A 96 -20.70 0.59 -16.85
CA ASP A 96 -21.26 1.48 -15.83
C ASP A 96 -20.33 2.67 -15.54
N LEU A 97 -19.02 2.45 -15.52
CA LEU A 97 -18.03 3.51 -15.35
C LEU A 97 -18.03 4.48 -16.54
N GLU A 98 -17.97 3.97 -17.78
CA GLU A 98 -17.99 4.78 -18.99
C GLU A 98 -19.28 5.62 -19.06
N GLU A 99 -20.44 5.04 -18.79
CA GLU A 99 -21.71 5.76 -18.76
C GLU A 99 -21.74 6.84 -17.67
N ALA A 100 -21.24 6.52 -16.46
CA ALA A 100 -21.25 7.45 -15.34
C ALA A 100 -20.36 8.67 -15.60
N VAL A 101 -19.12 8.50 -16.10
CA VAL A 101 -18.23 9.65 -16.38
C VAL A 101 -18.78 10.53 -17.50
N LEU A 102 -19.36 9.95 -18.54
CA LEU A 102 -20.00 10.71 -19.62
C LEU A 102 -21.25 11.46 -19.14
N ARG A 103 -22.06 10.87 -18.28
CA ARG A 103 -23.22 11.53 -17.67
C ARG A 103 -22.80 12.70 -16.78
N ILE A 104 -21.82 12.47 -15.89
CA ILE A 104 -21.28 13.51 -15.00
C ILE A 104 -20.75 14.68 -15.84
N HIS A 105 -19.96 14.39 -16.88
CA HIS A 105 -19.42 15.43 -17.76
C HIS A 105 -20.51 16.24 -18.49
N ARG A 106 -21.62 15.60 -18.92
CA ARG A 106 -22.75 16.30 -19.54
C ARG A 106 -23.48 17.24 -18.57
N GLU A 107 -23.58 16.84 -17.29
CA GLU A 107 -24.22 17.64 -16.25
C GLU A 107 -23.28 18.75 -15.73
N HIS A 108 -22.03 18.43 -15.57
CA HIS A 108 -20.96 19.31 -15.08
C HIS A 108 -19.68 19.03 -15.87
N PRO A 109 -19.37 19.84 -16.89
CA PRO A 109 -18.19 19.63 -17.72
C PRO A 109 -16.91 19.51 -16.88
N ALA A 110 -16.20 18.40 -17.02
CA ALA A 110 -14.93 18.15 -16.37
C ALA A 110 -13.78 18.71 -17.21
N ASP A 111 -12.78 19.30 -16.55
CA ASP A 111 -11.55 19.80 -17.18
C ASP A 111 -10.41 18.78 -17.09
N LEU A 112 -10.53 17.78 -16.20
CA LEU A 112 -9.55 16.71 -15.98
C LEU A 112 -10.24 15.48 -15.40
N LEU A 113 -9.78 14.28 -15.78
CA LEU A 113 -10.08 13.04 -15.08
C LEU A 113 -8.76 12.43 -14.58
N LEU A 114 -8.69 12.07 -13.29
CA LEU A 114 -7.60 11.29 -12.72
C LEU A 114 -8.09 9.86 -12.43
N ALA A 115 -7.55 8.87 -13.15
CA ALA A 115 -7.87 7.46 -12.95
C ALA A 115 -6.83 6.79 -12.06
N SER A 116 -7.22 6.39 -10.85
CA SER A 116 -6.35 5.67 -9.93
C SER A 116 -6.65 4.18 -9.92
N CYS A 117 -5.63 3.36 -9.94
CA CYS A 117 -5.68 1.90 -9.96
C CYS A 117 -5.15 1.32 -8.63
N VAL A 118 -5.62 0.20 -8.10
CA VAL A 118 -6.54 -0.79 -8.65
C VAL A 118 -7.98 -0.43 -8.32
N PRO A 119 -9.02 -0.76 -9.09
CA PRO A 119 -9.01 -1.61 -10.28
C PRO A 119 -8.57 -0.87 -11.57
N TYR A 120 -7.99 -1.61 -12.53
CA TYR A 120 -7.49 -1.03 -13.78
C TYR A 120 -8.60 -0.67 -14.78
N VAL A 121 -9.79 -1.23 -14.64
CA VAL A 121 -10.96 -0.89 -15.47
C VAL A 121 -11.31 0.60 -15.39
N ASN A 122 -10.92 1.30 -14.33
CA ASN A 122 -11.06 2.76 -14.20
C ASN A 122 -10.40 3.51 -15.37
N LEU A 123 -9.33 2.95 -15.93
CA LEU A 123 -8.60 3.52 -17.07
C LEU A 123 -9.44 3.55 -18.33
N ALA A 124 -10.31 2.57 -18.55
CA ALA A 124 -11.20 2.53 -19.70
C ALA A 124 -12.17 3.72 -19.68
N ALA A 125 -12.70 4.07 -18.51
CA ALA A 125 -13.59 5.22 -18.37
C ALA A 125 -12.87 6.56 -18.63
N ALA A 126 -11.61 6.70 -18.20
CA ALA A 126 -10.79 7.88 -18.48
C ALA A 126 -10.54 8.03 -19.98
N TRP A 127 -10.09 6.97 -20.62
CA TRP A 127 -9.88 6.96 -22.07
C TRP A 127 -11.18 7.22 -22.85
N LYS A 128 -12.33 6.65 -22.40
CA LYS A 128 -13.63 6.87 -23.04
C LYS A 128 -14.08 8.33 -22.97
N LEU A 129 -13.89 8.99 -21.85
CA LEU A 129 -14.21 10.42 -21.72
C LEU A 129 -13.32 11.28 -22.64
N TRP A 130 -12.03 10.95 -22.74
CA TRP A 130 -11.14 11.61 -23.70
C TRP A 130 -11.53 11.32 -25.15
N GLU A 131 -11.88 10.07 -25.49
CA GLU A 131 -12.30 9.71 -26.85
C GLU A 131 -13.49 10.54 -27.31
N GLU A 132 -14.52 10.69 -26.48
CA GLU A 132 -15.78 11.35 -26.85
C GLU A 132 -15.79 12.87 -26.62
N ALA A 133 -15.16 13.35 -25.56
CA ALA A 133 -15.25 14.74 -25.14
C ALA A 133 -13.91 15.49 -25.13
N LYS A 134 -12.81 14.80 -25.43
CA LYS A 134 -11.44 15.34 -25.39
C LYS A 134 -11.04 15.93 -24.04
N VAL A 135 -11.66 15.44 -22.95
CA VAL A 135 -11.23 15.79 -21.60
C VAL A 135 -9.87 15.16 -21.32
N PRO A 136 -8.83 15.93 -20.97
CA PRO A 136 -7.53 15.39 -20.63
C PRO A 136 -7.63 14.49 -19.40
N TYR A 137 -6.77 13.46 -19.32
CA TYR A 137 -6.73 12.59 -18.16
C TYR A 137 -5.31 12.20 -17.75
N ALA A 138 -5.14 11.98 -16.46
CA ALA A 138 -3.94 11.44 -15.87
C ALA A 138 -4.22 10.04 -15.29
N VAL A 139 -3.18 9.23 -15.22
CA VAL A 139 -3.21 7.86 -14.69
C VAL A 139 -2.39 7.79 -13.41
N ASP A 140 -2.91 7.15 -12.37
CA ASP A 140 -2.25 6.96 -11.08
C ASP A 140 -2.12 5.46 -10.76
N PHE A 141 -0.96 4.88 -11.05
CA PHE A 141 -0.63 3.49 -10.74
C PHE A 141 -0.06 3.38 -9.33
N ARG A 142 -0.87 2.88 -8.39
CA ARG A 142 -0.40 2.56 -7.03
C ARG A 142 0.37 1.24 -7.00
N ASP A 143 0.08 0.36 -7.95
CA ASP A 143 0.87 -0.83 -8.31
C ASP A 143 1.06 -0.82 -9.84
N GLY A 144 2.17 -1.35 -10.35
CA GLY A 144 2.39 -1.41 -11.78
C GLY A 144 1.45 -2.42 -12.45
N TRP A 145 0.86 -2.06 -13.62
CA TRP A 145 -0.02 -3.00 -14.35
C TRP A 145 0.79 -4.02 -15.15
N SER A 146 1.76 -3.55 -15.94
CA SER A 146 2.61 -4.43 -16.76
C SER A 146 3.81 -5.04 -16.04
N ILE A 147 3.95 -4.79 -14.75
CA ILE A 147 5.00 -5.37 -13.90
C ILE A 147 4.38 -6.09 -12.72
N ASP A 148 4.73 -7.35 -12.51
CA ASP A 148 4.51 -8.02 -11.24
C ASP A 148 5.49 -7.44 -10.21
N VAL A 149 4.96 -6.66 -9.28
CA VAL A 149 5.80 -5.93 -8.30
C VAL A 149 6.48 -6.85 -7.28
N ILE A 150 5.94 -8.07 -7.07
CA ILE A 150 6.52 -9.04 -6.14
C ILE A 150 7.70 -9.77 -6.79
N ASP A 151 7.48 -10.31 -7.97
CA ASP A 151 8.48 -11.12 -8.68
C ASP A 151 9.41 -10.28 -9.57
N GLY A 152 9.03 -9.03 -9.86
CA GLY A 152 9.82 -8.10 -10.67
C GLY A 152 9.91 -8.46 -12.15
N VAL A 153 8.92 -9.21 -12.66
CA VAL A 153 8.85 -9.66 -14.05
C VAL A 153 7.71 -8.95 -14.79
N GLU A 154 7.77 -8.92 -16.12
CA GLU A 154 6.63 -8.42 -16.91
C GLU A 154 5.39 -9.28 -16.64
N ALA A 155 4.28 -8.65 -16.25
CA ALA A 155 3.02 -9.32 -15.94
C ALA A 155 2.30 -9.80 -17.21
N PHE A 156 2.52 -9.12 -18.33
CA PHE A 156 1.92 -9.47 -19.62
C PHE A 156 2.73 -8.90 -20.82
N ALA A 157 2.59 -9.56 -21.96
CA ALA A 157 3.21 -9.12 -23.21
C ALA A 157 2.55 -7.87 -23.80
N ARG A 158 3.29 -7.09 -24.60
CA ARG A 158 2.76 -5.85 -25.22
C ARG A 158 1.62 -6.08 -26.20
N ASP A 159 1.55 -7.26 -26.82
CA ASP A 159 0.54 -7.69 -27.79
C ASP A 159 -0.61 -8.49 -27.15
N SER A 160 -0.60 -8.69 -25.84
CA SER A 160 -1.74 -9.24 -25.12
C SER A 160 -2.90 -8.24 -25.04
N ALA A 161 -4.07 -8.70 -24.62
CA ALA A 161 -5.23 -7.82 -24.45
C ALA A 161 -4.94 -6.68 -23.45
N GLU A 162 -4.26 -7.00 -22.35
CA GLU A 162 -3.82 -6.03 -21.34
C GLU A 162 -2.81 -5.02 -21.93
N GLY A 163 -1.81 -5.52 -22.65
CA GLY A 163 -0.78 -4.68 -23.27
C GLY A 163 -1.33 -3.73 -24.32
N VAL A 164 -2.30 -4.18 -25.11
CA VAL A 164 -3.02 -3.32 -26.09
C VAL A 164 -3.80 -2.23 -25.38
N TRP A 165 -4.51 -2.56 -24.30
CA TRP A 165 -5.23 -1.57 -23.49
C TRP A 165 -4.28 -0.60 -22.77
N GLU A 166 -3.22 -1.10 -22.13
CA GLU A 166 -2.22 -0.26 -21.48
C GLU A 166 -1.65 0.76 -22.46
N ARG A 167 -1.21 0.31 -23.64
CA ARG A 167 -0.67 1.17 -24.67
C ARG A 167 -1.68 2.24 -25.11
N LYS A 168 -2.90 1.82 -25.43
CA LYS A 168 -3.99 2.71 -25.86
C LYS A 168 -4.27 3.83 -24.85
N ILE A 169 -4.27 3.47 -23.56
CA ILE A 169 -4.54 4.42 -22.48
C ILE A 169 -3.36 5.37 -22.28
N LEU A 170 -2.14 4.83 -22.23
CA LEU A 170 -0.96 5.64 -21.93
C LEU A 170 -0.57 6.59 -23.07
N ASP A 171 -0.89 6.26 -24.31
CA ASP A 171 -0.61 7.13 -25.47
C ASP A 171 -1.26 8.51 -25.32
N ASP A 172 -2.48 8.57 -24.83
CA ASP A 172 -3.30 9.78 -24.73
C ASP A 172 -3.28 10.42 -23.33
N ALA A 173 -2.74 9.73 -22.31
CA ALA A 173 -2.65 10.26 -20.96
C ALA A 173 -1.68 11.46 -20.89
N VAL A 174 -2.08 12.54 -20.22
CA VAL A 174 -1.22 13.74 -20.04
C VAL A 174 -0.13 13.48 -19.00
N SER A 175 -0.37 12.61 -18.04
CA SER A 175 0.58 12.28 -16.95
C SER A 175 0.36 10.85 -16.47
N LEU A 176 1.45 10.17 -16.12
CA LEU A 176 1.45 8.86 -15.46
C LEU A 176 2.15 8.97 -14.12
N TRP A 177 1.40 8.77 -13.04
CA TRP A 177 1.94 8.70 -11.69
C TRP A 177 2.22 7.26 -11.30
N VAL A 178 3.36 7.03 -10.69
CA VAL A 178 3.77 5.72 -10.15
C VAL A 178 4.38 5.88 -8.76
N VAL A 179 4.38 4.84 -7.94
CA VAL A 179 4.71 4.98 -6.51
C VAL A 179 6.20 4.98 -6.19
N ASN A 180 7.07 4.53 -7.10
CA ASN A 180 8.51 4.48 -6.87
C ASN A 180 9.34 4.59 -8.16
N ASP A 181 10.63 4.86 -7.99
CA ASP A 181 11.57 5.01 -9.11
C ASP A 181 11.72 3.75 -9.96
N PRO A 182 11.79 2.52 -9.41
CA PRO A 182 11.87 1.30 -10.22
C PRO A 182 10.66 1.10 -11.15
N ILE A 183 9.44 1.40 -10.70
CA ILE A 183 8.25 1.34 -11.55
C ILE A 183 8.32 2.44 -12.62
N ALA A 184 8.77 3.66 -12.26
CA ALA A 184 8.97 4.73 -13.23
C ALA A 184 9.98 4.33 -14.31
N GLU A 185 11.10 3.72 -13.92
CA GLU A 185 12.11 3.19 -14.84
C GLU A 185 11.53 2.13 -15.76
N HIS A 186 10.71 1.19 -15.23
CA HIS A 186 10.03 0.17 -16.02
C HIS A 186 9.16 0.82 -17.12
N TYR A 187 8.30 1.78 -16.77
CA TYR A 187 7.42 2.44 -17.75
C TYR A 187 8.19 3.30 -18.75
N ARG A 188 9.23 4.03 -18.35
CA ARG A 188 10.10 4.79 -19.25
C ARG A 188 10.84 3.89 -20.24
N ASN A 189 11.26 2.69 -19.80
CA ASN A 189 11.89 1.71 -20.68
C ASN A 189 10.89 1.00 -21.60
N ARG A 190 9.68 0.73 -21.08
CA ARG A 190 8.62 0.07 -21.84
C ARG A 190 8.02 1.02 -22.91
N TYR A 191 7.93 2.31 -22.59
CA TYR A 191 7.35 3.36 -23.45
C TYR A 191 8.26 4.60 -23.45
N PRO A 192 9.40 4.59 -24.18
CA PRO A 192 10.36 5.70 -24.14
C PRO A 192 9.79 7.06 -24.57
N GLU A 193 8.80 7.05 -25.46
CA GLU A 193 8.10 8.25 -25.94
C GLU A 193 7.21 8.92 -24.87
N LEU A 194 6.93 8.21 -23.78
CA LEU A 194 6.14 8.72 -22.64
C LEU A 194 7.02 9.12 -21.45
N ALA A 195 8.35 8.98 -21.56
CA ALA A 195 9.28 9.11 -20.44
C ALA A 195 9.12 10.41 -19.64
N ASP A 196 8.88 11.53 -20.33
CA ASP A 196 8.71 12.85 -19.72
C ASP A 196 7.37 13.02 -18.98
N ARG A 197 6.40 12.13 -19.24
CA ARG A 197 5.08 12.13 -18.58
C ARG A 197 5.02 11.19 -17.37
N VAL A 198 6.10 10.43 -17.07
CA VAL A 198 6.14 9.47 -15.96
C VAL A 198 6.73 10.13 -14.73
N HIS A 199 5.92 10.29 -13.67
CA HIS A 199 6.29 10.95 -12.43
C HIS A 199 6.17 10.01 -11.23
N VAL A 200 7.12 10.11 -10.30
CA VAL A 200 7.07 9.36 -9.04
C VAL A 200 6.23 10.14 -8.02
N VAL A 201 5.10 9.58 -7.63
CA VAL A 201 4.19 10.10 -6.62
C VAL A 201 4.04 9.04 -5.52
N ARG A 202 4.82 9.13 -4.48
CA ARG A 202 4.92 8.13 -3.41
C ARG A 202 3.64 8.04 -2.58
N ASN A 203 3.46 6.91 -1.86
CA ASN A 203 2.26 6.66 -1.04
C ASN A 203 2.16 7.57 0.19
N GLY A 204 3.26 7.79 0.89
CA GLY A 204 3.31 8.60 2.10
C GLY A 204 2.48 8.05 3.27
N TYR A 205 2.37 8.87 4.32
CA TYR A 205 1.59 8.57 5.54
C TYR A 205 0.68 9.74 5.92
N ASP A 206 -0.32 9.47 6.76
CA ASP A 206 -1.18 10.50 7.35
C ASP A 206 -0.55 10.96 8.68
N ALA A 207 -0.27 12.25 8.84
CA ALA A 207 0.48 12.79 9.99
C ALA A 207 -0.19 12.51 11.35
N ASP A 208 -1.50 12.37 11.38
CA ASP A 208 -2.28 12.07 12.58
C ASP A 208 -2.26 10.57 12.99
N SER A 209 -1.73 9.70 12.14
CA SER A 209 -1.68 8.24 12.39
C SER A 209 -0.38 7.75 13.05
N SER A 210 0.62 8.60 13.15
CA SER A 210 1.94 8.25 13.73
C SER A 210 2.26 9.18 14.88
N PRO A 211 1.94 8.78 16.11
CA PRO A 211 2.33 9.53 17.30
C PRO A 211 3.85 9.42 17.45
N GLY A 212 4.48 10.52 17.82
CA GLY A 212 5.84 10.49 18.30
C GLY A 212 5.98 9.65 19.58
N ARG A 213 7.20 9.48 20.04
CA ARG A 213 7.53 8.80 21.31
C ARG A 213 6.68 9.36 22.46
N SER A 214 6.01 8.46 23.18
CA SER A 214 5.14 8.85 24.32
C SER A 214 5.75 8.57 25.70
N HIS A 215 6.87 7.85 25.76
CA HIS A 215 7.55 7.48 27.00
C HIS A 215 9.07 7.40 26.78
N SER A 216 9.82 7.40 27.88
CA SER A 216 11.25 7.10 27.84
C SER A 216 11.45 5.58 27.98
N PRO A 217 12.28 4.96 27.13
CA PRO A 217 12.61 3.55 27.24
C PRO A 217 13.21 3.21 28.60
N ASP A 218 12.75 2.12 29.18
CA ASP A 218 13.29 1.59 30.45
C ASP A 218 13.80 0.16 30.25
N PRO A 219 15.12 -0.02 30.06
CA PRO A 219 15.71 -1.35 29.90
C PRO A 219 15.43 -2.29 31.06
N ALA A 220 15.21 -1.78 32.26
CA ALA A 220 14.92 -2.63 33.46
C ALA A 220 13.52 -3.26 33.32
N SER A 221 12.56 -2.54 32.77
CA SER A 221 11.21 -3.06 32.47
C SER A 221 11.16 -3.89 31.18
N GLY A 222 12.22 -3.85 30.36
CA GLY A 222 12.38 -4.53 29.07
C GLY A 222 11.87 -3.69 27.89
N LEU A 223 12.76 -3.49 26.91
CA LEU A 223 12.43 -2.79 25.66
C LEU A 223 11.37 -3.56 24.85
N VAL A 224 10.53 -2.82 24.11
CA VAL A 224 9.50 -3.40 23.25
C VAL A 224 9.79 -3.07 21.80
N PHE A 225 10.12 -4.08 21.02
CA PHE A 225 10.25 -4.02 19.57
C PHE A 225 8.90 -4.38 18.93
N GLY A 226 8.47 -3.69 17.90
CA GLY A 226 7.15 -3.92 17.36
C GLY A 226 7.08 -4.04 15.84
N TYR A 227 6.21 -4.95 15.37
CA TYR A 227 5.74 -5.06 13.99
C TYR A 227 4.22 -4.98 13.96
N LEU A 228 3.66 -4.12 13.12
CA LEU A 228 2.23 -4.07 12.86
C LEU A 228 1.93 -4.21 11.37
N GLY A 229 1.17 -5.23 11.02
CA GLY A 229 0.70 -5.46 9.65
C GLY A 229 0.36 -6.91 9.37
N THR A 230 -0.21 -7.17 8.19
CA THR A 230 -0.47 -8.54 7.77
C THR A 230 0.83 -9.35 7.71
N VAL A 231 0.81 -10.50 8.36
CA VAL A 231 1.92 -11.47 8.36
C VAL A 231 1.78 -12.30 7.07
N ASN A 232 2.22 -11.75 5.95
CA ASN A 232 2.17 -12.36 4.62
C ASN A 232 3.55 -12.83 4.10
N PHE A 233 4.61 -12.63 4.88
CA PHE A 233 5.94 -13.15 4.59
C PHE A 233 6.02 -14.67 4.83
N THR A 234 6.97 -15.32 4.18
CA THR A 234 7.12 -16.79 4.28
C THR A 234 7.59 -17.23 5.66
N VAL A 235 7.31 -18.47 6.03
CA VAL A 235 7.79 -19.04 7.30
C VAL A 235 9.33 -18.97 7.41
N PRO A 236 10.14 -19.33 6.38
CA PRO A 236 11.59 -19.16 6.46
C PRO A 236 12.04 -17.71 6.70
N HIS A 237 11.34 -16.73 6.11
CA HIS A 237 11.63 -15.31 6.35
C HIS A 237 11.37 -14.96 7.83
N LEU A 238 10.23 -15.38 8.37
CA LEU A 238 9.91 -15.19 9.79
C LEU A 238 10.95 -15.87 10.70
N GLU A 239 11.31 -17.13 10.42
CA GLU A 239 12.30 -17.87 11.20
C GLU A 239 13.66 -17.16 11.22
N THR A 240 14.11 -16.61 10.07
CA THR A 240 15.35 -15.82 10.01
C THR A 240 15.30 -14.61 10.94
N VAL A 241 14.19 -13.85 10.94
CA VAL A 241 14.02 -12.68 11.82
C VAL A 241 14.01 -13.10 13.31
N LEU A 242 13.30 -14.18 13.65
CA LEU A 242 13.19 -14.66 15.03
C LEU A 242 14.50 -15.27 15.54
N ASN A 243 15.28 -15.94 14.69
CA ASN A 243 16.61 -16.43 15.03
C ASN A 243 17.56 -15.28 15.32
N ALA A 244 17.55 -14.23 14.47
CA ALA A 244 18.34 -13.03 14.69
C ALA A 244 17.94 -12.31 16.00
N TRP A 245 16.64 -12.23 16.30
CA TRP A 245 16.13 -11.69 17.55
C TRP A 245 16.65 -12.47 18.76
N ARG A 246 16.57 -13.82 18.75
CA ARG A 246 17.09 -14.70 19.79
C ARG A 246 18.59 -14.48 20.00
N ALA A 247 19.36 -14.49 18.90
CA ALA A 247 20.80 -14.27 18.94
C ALA A 247 21.17 -12.89 19.49
N ALA A 248 20.40 -11.84 19.19
CA ALA A 248 20.60 -10.51 19.74
C ALA A 248 20.35 -10.47 21.26
N ARG A 249 19.29 -11.12 21.75
CA ARG A 249 19.00 -11.22 23.19
C ARG A 249 20.06 -11.98 23.98
N GLU A 250 20.69 -12.98 23.38
CA GLU A 250 21.79 -13.74 24.01
C GLU A 250 23.07 -12.89 24.09
N LYS A 251 23.32 -12.01 23.15
CA LYS A 251 24.55 -11.21 23.06
C LYS A 251 24.48 -9.89 23.81
N GLU A 252 23.30 -9.24 23.87
CA GLU A 252 23.12 -7.87 24.32
C GLU A 252 22.29 -7.80 25.61
N PRO A 253 22.89 -7.37 26.74
CA PRO A 253 22.20 -7.26 28.03
C PRO A 253 20.96 -6.35 28.02
N LEU A 254 20.93 -5.29 27.20
CA LEU A 254 19.78 -4.41 27.04
C LEU A 254 18.55 -5.15 26.52
N LEU A 255 18.76 -6.26 25.81
CA LEU A 255 17.71 -7.09 25.24
C LEU A 255 17.31 -8.28 26.13
N ALA A 256 17.96 -8.51 27.27
CA ALA A 256 17.70 -9.69 28.09
C ALA A 256 16.21 -9.83 28.49
N ASN A 257 15.56 -8.71 28.85
CA ASN A 257 14.13 -8.65 29.22
C ASN A 257 13.24 -8.09 28.09
N ALA A 258 13.81 -7.83 26.91
CA ALA A 258 13.07 -7.23 25.80
C ALA A 258 12.02 -8.19 25.23
N ARG A 259 10.98 -7.60 24.64
CA ARG A 259 9.90 -8.30 23.94
C ARG A 259 9.82 -7.87 22.49
N PHE A 260 9.44 -8.82 21.63
CA PHE A 260 9.12 -8.54 20.24
C PHE A 260 7.62 -8.79 20.01
N GLU A 261 6.85 -7.72 19.92
CA GLU A 261 5.41 -7.75 19.68
C GLU A 261 5.12 -7.71 18.18
N LEU A 262 4.43 -8.76 17.67
CA LEU A 262 3.92 -8.77 16.30
C LEU A 262 2.40 -8.70 16.34
N ARG A 263 1.82 -7.79 15.55
CA ARG A 263 0.37 -7.61 15.45
C ARG A 263 -0.09 -7.61 14.01
N GLY A 264 -1.25 -8.23 13.78
CA GLY A 264 -1.89 -8.26 12.46
C GLY A 264 -2.58 -9.58 12.14
N HIS A 265 -3.11 -9.67 10.92
CA HIS A 265 -3.71 -10.91 10.43
C HIS A 265 -2.63 -11.89 9.98
N LEU A 266 -2.85 -13.18 10.21
CA LEU A 266 -2.00 -14.27 9.70
C LEU A 266 -2.44 -14.64 8.29
N GLY A 267 -1.68 -14.19 7.28
CA GLY A 267 -1.89 -14.54 5.87
C GLY A 267 -3.21 -14.03 5.29
N ASN A 268 -3.40 -14.26 3.99
CA ASN A 268 -4.67 -14.04 3.30
C ASN A 268 -5.49 -15.34 3.30
N GLY A 269 -6.51 -15.40 4.19
CA GLY A 269 -7.45 -16.51 4.25
C GLY A 269 -6.97 -17.72 5.08
N ALA A 270 -7.89 -18.63 5.35
CA ALA A 270 -7.71 -19.85 6.16
C ALA A 270 -6.82 -20.91 5.46
N SER A 271 -5.69 -20.52 4.90
CA SER A 271 -4.76 -21.42 4.24
C SER A 271 -3.91 -22.19 5.26
N ARG A 272 -3.36 -23.32 4.84
CA ARG A 272 -2.41 -24.14 5.63
C ARG A 272 -1.22 -23.33 6.15
N GLY A 273 -0.90 -22.18 5.55
CA GLY A 273 0.18 -21.28 5.98
C GLY A 273 -0.08 -20.55 7.30
N ALA A 274 -1.33 -20.18 7.59
CA ALA A 274 -1.67 -19.47 8.83
C ALA A 274 -1.36 -20.33 10.08
N ASN A 275 -1.64 -21.63 10.04
CA ASN A 275 -1.35 -22.55 11.13
C ASN A 275 0.17 -22.66 11.39
N ARG A 276 0.97 -22.69 10.32
CA ARG A 276 2.43 -22.78 10.47
C ARG A 276 3.04 -21.53 11.10
N HIS A 277 2.58 -20.33 10.73
CA HIS A 277 3.02 -19.10 11.40
C HIS A 277 2.64 -19.09 12.89
N ALA A 278 1.43 -19.55 13.25
CA ALA A 278 1.01 -19.64 14.63
C ALA A 278 1.88 -20.60 15.45
N GLU A 279 2.30 -21.73 14.86
CA GLU A 279 3.24 -22.67 15.49
C GLU A 279 4.60 -22.01 15.76
N VAL A 280 5.16 -21.30 14.76
CA VAL A 280 6.45 -20.60 14.89
C VAL A 280 6.38 -19.51 15.97
N PHE A 281 5.31 -18.73 16.05
CA PHE A 281 5.13 -17.75 17.13
C PHE A 281 5.07 -18.40 18.49
N LYS A 282 4.35 -19.51 18.63
CA LYS A 282 4.25 -20.25 19.89
C LYS A 282 5.61 -20.81 20.35
N GLU A 283 6.42 -21.32 19.43
CA GLU A 283 7.78 -21.78 19.73
C GLU A 283 8.69 -20.62 20.18
N ALA A 284 8.49 -19.41 19.64
CA ALA A 284 9.28 -18.23 19.96
C ALA A 284 8.84 -17.48 21.25
N GLU A 285 7.74 -17.88 21.91
CA GLU A 285 7.29 -17.26 23.16
C GLU A 285 8.38 -17.26 24.24
N ALA A 286 9.20 -18.34 24.33
CA ALA A 286 10.31 -18.44 25.27
C ALA A 286 11.39 -17.37 25.02
N ASP A 287 11.48 -16.85 23.83
CA ASP A 287 12.40 -15.79 23.40
C ASP A 287 11.79 -14.37 23.53
N GLY A 288 10.67 -14.24 24.27
CA GLY A 288 10.00 -12.97 24.48
C GLY A 288 9.22 -12.46 23.27
N VAL A 289 8.91 -13.33 22.30
CA VAL A 289 8.06 -13.00 21.14
C VAL A 289 6.59 -13.10 21.54
N VAL A 290 5.80 -12.08 21.19
CA VAL A 290 4.37 -12.02 21.51
C VAL A 290 3.58 -11.76 20.24
N PHE A 291 2.68 -12.66 19.86
CA PHE A 291 1.73 -12.42 18.79
C PHE A 291 0.41 -11.90 19.36
N GLY A 292 0.13 -10.61 19.19
CA GLY A 292 -1.04 -9.92 19.75
C GLY A 292 -2.29 -9.92 18.84
N GLY A 293 -2.26 -10.63 17.70
CA GLY A 293 -3.38 -10.68 16.76
C GLY A 293 -3.66 -9.35 16.03
N PRO A 294 -4.78 -9.25 15.30
CA PRO A 294 -5.17 -8.04 14.59
C PRO A 294 -5.39 -6.85 15.52
N ALA A 295 -5.19 -5.65 14.98
CA ALA A 295 -5.50 -4.39 15.65
C ALA A 295 -6.48 -3.57 14.81
N ALA A 296 -7.42 -2.90 15.45
CA ALA A 296 -8.25 -1.93 14.79
C ALA A 296 -7.43 -0.68 14.39
N LYS A 297 -7.79 0.00 13.31
CA LYS A 297 -7.06 1.18 12.85
C LYS A 297 -6.95 2.27 13.93
N ALA A 298 -8.00 2.47 14.70
CA ALA A 298 -8.01 3.42 15.82
C ALA A 298 -7.02 3.08 16.94
N GLU A 299 -6.54 1.82 17.02
CA GLU A 299 -5.58 1.38 18.03
C GLU A 299 -4.12 1.55 17.58
N VAL A 300 -3.87 1.73 16.27
CA VAL A 300 -2.52 1.76 15.67
C VAL A 300 -1.63 2.77 16.38
N SER A 301 -2.10 4.01 16.53
CA SER A 301 -1.37 5.09 17.20
C SER A 301 -0.99 4.70 18.64
N SER A 302 -1.93 4.15 19.42
CA SER A 302 -1.67 3.73 20.80
C SER A 302 -0.75 2.50 20.91
N ILE A 303 -0.71 1.68 19.87
CA ILE A 303 0.21 0.52 19.78
C ILE A 303 1.63 1.03 19.53
N TYR A 304 1.83 1.89 18.51
CA TYR A 304 3.15 2.48 18.23
C TYR A 304 3.71 3.25 19.44
N ALA A 305 2.85 3.97 20.16
CA ALA A 305 3.22 4.74 21.33
C ALA A 305 3.80 3.92 22.49
N ARG A 306 3.63 2.59 22.49
CA ARG A 306 4.17 1.67 23.53
C ARG A 306 5.46 0.98 23.12
N TRP A 307 5.92 1.16 21.89
CA TRP A 307 7.12 0.52 21.38
C TRP A 307 8.33 1.43 21.52
N ASP A 308 9.50 0.82 21.65
CA ASP A 308 10.80 1.47 21.74
C ASP A 308 11.58 1.40 20.43
N ALA A 309 11.25 0.44 19.57
CA ALA A 309 11.83 0.29 18.24
C ALA A 309 10.83 -0.39 17.29
N MET A 310 10.93 -0.05 16.01
CA MET A 310 10.12 -0.59 14.93
C MET A 310 10.86 -1.70 14.20
N VAL A 311 10.18 -2.79 13.87
CA VAL A 311 10.73 -3.87 13.04
C VAL A 311 9.98 -3.93 11.71
N LEU A 312 10.64 -3.50 10.64
CA LEU A 312 10.08 -3.42 9.31
C LEU A 312 10.34 -4.72 8.55
N ILE A 313 9.36 -5.63 8.54
CA ILE A 313 9.43 -6.90 7.81
C ILE A 313 8.65 -6.74 6.50
N LEU A 314 9.32 -6.85 5.34
CA LEU A 314 8.71 -6.67 4.03
C LEU A 314 9.09 -7.80 3.07
N ILE A 315 8.14 -8.13 2.19
CA ILE A 315 8.34 -9.07 1.08
C ILE A 315 8.49 -8.31 -0.24
N GLY A 316 8.94 -9.02 -1.26
CA GLY A 316 9.17 -8.47 -2.60
C GLY A 316 10.52 -7.76 -2.71
N GLY A 317 10.75 -7.19 -3.89
CA GLY A 317 11.99 -6.52 -4.25
C GLY A 317 11.82 -5.00 -4.45
N ARG A 318 12.60 -4.48 -5.39
CA ARG A 318 12.72 -3.04 -5.68
C ARG A 318 11.43 -2.36 -6.13
N PHE A 319 10.46 -3.12 -6.65
CA PHE A 319 9.20 -2.58 -7.15
C PHE A 319 8.11 -2.40 -6.09
N VAL A 320 8.30 -2.99 -4.90
CA VAL A 320 7.33 -2.87 -3.81
C VAL A 320 7.62 -1.64 -2.95
N THR A 321 6.60 -0.82 -2.70
CA THR A 321 6.65 0.27 -1.73
C THR A 321 5.58 0.08 -0.67
N SER A 322 5.99 -0.23 0.55
CA SER A 322 5.09 -0.39 1.68
C SER A 322 4.76 0.95 2.36
N GLY A 323 3.49 1.20 2.64
CA GLY A 323 3.07 2.36 3.45
C GLY A 323 3.69 2.38 4.85
N LYS A 324 3.99 1.20 5.43
CA LYS A 324 4.61 1.07 6.77
C LYS A 324 5.95 1.79 6.89
N VAL A 325 6.74 1.85 5.82
CA VAL A 325 8.05 2.53 5.87
C VAL A 325 7.89 4.00 6.26
N TYR A 326 6.88 4.68 5.73
CA TYR A 326 6.61 6.08 6.04
C TYR A 326 6.02 6.26 7.44
N GLU A 327 5.07 5.39 7.83
CA GLU A 327 4.49 5.40 9.17
C GLU A 327 5.55 5.17 10.26
N TYR A 328 6.48 4.23 10.03
CA TYR A 328 7.54 3.92 10.98
C TYR A 328 8.54 5.07 11.12
N MET A 329 8.95 5.68 10.00
CA MET A 329 9.80 6.90 10.08
C MET A 329 9.15 8.01 10.89
N ALA A 330 7.85 8.20 10.73
CA ALA A 330 7.10 9.27 11.41
C ALA A 330 6.98 9.06 12.93
N THR A 331 7.24 7.86 13.44
CA THR A 331 7.30 7.64 14.90
C THR A 331 8.54 8.22 15.56
N GLY A 332 9.60 8.49 14.78
CA GLY A 332 10.90 8.87 15.31
C GLY A 332 11.59 7.76 16.12
N LEU A 333 11.13 6.52 16.06
CA LEU A 333 11.73 5.39 16.76
C LEU A 333 12.84 4.72 15.91
N PRO A 334 13.81 4.03 16.52
CA PRO A 334 14.76 3.21 15.78
C PRO A 334 14.07 2.18 14.89
N ILE A 335 14.58 1.97 13.67
CA ILE A 335 14.00 1.07 12.69
C ILE A 335 14.98 -0.04 12.32
N VAL A 336 14.60 -1.29 12.62
CA VAL A 336 15.25 -2.51 12.14
C VAL A 336 14.58 -2.92 10.84
N SER A 337 15.36 -3.18 9.78
CA SER A 337 14.85 -3.58 8.45
C SER A 337 15.16 -5.04 8.15
N ALA A 338 14.11 -5.84 7.94
CA ALA A 338 14.19 -7.23 7.51
C ALA A 338 13.49 -7.39 6.14
N HIS A 339 14.20 -7.03 5.08
CA HIS A 339 13.76 -7.11 3.69
C HIS A 339 14.95 -7.20 2.74
N ALA A 340 14.73 -7.54 1.47
CA ALA A 340 15.78 -7.54 0.46
C ALA A 340 16.49 -6.17 0.39
N VAL A 341 17.80 -6.16 0.20
CA VAL A 341 18.62 -4.92 0.19
C VAL A 341 18.15 -3.94 -0.88
N GLU A 342 17.76 -4.47 -2.04
CA GLU A 342 17.25 -3.72 -3.19
C GLU A 342 15.79 -3.23 -3.04
N HIS A 343 15.09 -3.61 -1.98
CA HIS A 343 13.72 -3.17 -1.73
C HIS A 343 13.64 -1.63 -1.67
N ASP A 344 12.60 -1.03 -2.26
CA ASP A 344 12.44 0.44 -2.30
C ASP A 344 12.45 1.10 -0.91
N ALA A 345 12.08 0.37 0.14
CA ALA A 345 12.19 0.85 1.52
C ALA A 345 13.62 1.30 1.88
N SER A 346 14.67 0.66 1.34
CA SER A 346 16.05 1.09 1.54
C SER A 346 16.31 2.49 0.97
N ASN A 347 15.67 2.84 -0.16
CA ASN A 347 15.78 4.18 -0.75
C ASN A 347 15.00 5.21 0.07
N VAL A 348 13.81 4.86 0.53
CA VAL A 348 12.97 5.74 1.36
C VAL A 348 13.61 6.03 2.71
N LEU A 349 14.20 5.01 3.37
CA LEU A 349 14.86 5.16 4.68
C LEU A 349 16.23 5.81 4.61
N ARG A 350 16.80 6.00 3.42
CA ARG A 350 18.13 6.57 3.27
C ARG A 350 18.20 7.99 3.86
N GLY A 351 19.10 8.18 4.79
CA GLY A 351 19.28 9.45 5.51
C GLY A 351 18.40 9.60 6.76
N HIS A 352 17.52 8.63 7.06
CA HIS A 352 16.80 8.64 8.34
C HIS A 352 17.78 8.35 9.49
N PRO A 353 17.89 9.24 10.50
CA PRO A 353 18.97 9.15 11.50
C PRO A 353 18.88 7.91 12.38
N LEU A 354 17.67 7.39 12.63
CA LEU A 354 17.43 6.24 13.51
C LEU A 354 17.20 4.93 12.72
N TRP A 355 17.68 4.85 11.49
CA TRP A 355 17.63 3.60 10.71
C TRP A 355 18.91 2.77 10.92
N THR A 356 18.77 1.49 11.26
CA THR A 356 19.92 0.61 11.49
C THR A 356 20.66 0.18 10.23
N GLY A 357 20.07 0.41 9.05
CA GLY A 357 20.56 -0.04 7.75
C GLY A 357 19.73 -1.19 7.16
N ALA A 358 20.12 -1.68 5.99
CA ALA A 358 19.47 -2.78 5.30
C ALA A 358 20.43 -3.99 5.18
N PRO A 359 20.49 -4.87 6.18
CA PRO A 359 21.35 -6.06 6.14
C PRO A 359 20.82 -7.14 5.18
N GLY A 360 19.66 -6.92 4.58
CA GLY A 360 18.93 -7.96 3.86
C GLY A 360 18.26 -8.94 4.80
N LEU A 361 18.20 -10.19 4.38
CA LEU A 361 17.71 -11.31 5.20
C LEU A 361 18.87 -12.16 5.70
N ASP A 362 19.97 -11.52 6.07
CA ASP A 362 21.12 -12.15 6.72
C ASP A 362 20.93 -12.14 8.23
N GLU A 363 20.93 -13.33 8.83
CA GLU A 363 20.69 -13.50 10.26
C GLU A 363 21.71 -12.75 11.14
N ALA A 364 23.00 -12.76 10.74
CA ALA A 364 24.04 -12.06 11.50
C ALA A 364 23.87 -10.53 11.41
N GLY A 365 23.58 -10.02 10.21
CA GLY A 365 23.33 -8.60 10.01
C GLY A 365 22.07 -8.11 10.70
N LEU A 366 21.00 -8.92 10.71
CA LEU A 366 19.77 -8.64 11.48
C LEU A 366 20.03 -8.65 13.00
N THR A 367 20.85 -9.58 13.49
CA THR A 367 21.27 -9.62 14.89
C THR A 367 21.93 -8.31 15.32
N GLU A 368 22.91 -7.83 14.55
CA GLU A 368 23.57 -6.55 14.80
C GLU A 368 22.61 -5.35 14.69
N SER A 369 21.62 -5.42 13.77
CA SER A 369 20.60 -4.38 13.63
C SER A 369 19.68 -4.31 14.86
N PHE A 370 19.28 -5.43 15.44
CA PHE A 370 18.52 -5.47 16.70
C PHE A 370 19.33 -4.88 17.86
N ILE A 371 20.62 -5.25 17.99
CA ILE A 371 21.51 -4.70 19.01
C ILE A 371 21.65 -3.19 18.85
N LYS A 372 21.95 -2.73 17.64
CA LYS A 372 22.07 -1.31 17.35
C LYS A 372 20.79 -0.53 17.66
N ALA A 373 19.64 -1.08 17.32
CA ALA A 373 18.35 -0.45 17.62
C ALA A 373 18.07 -0.36 19.12
N ALA A 374 18.51 -1.35 19.93
CA ALA A 374 18.39 -1.30 21.38
C ALA A 374 19.21 -0.15 21.98
N HIS A 375 20.46 0.03 21.54
CA HIS A 375 21.28 1.17 21.94
C HIS A 375 20.68 2.49 21.50
N MET A 376 20.25 2.61 20.23
CA MET A 376 19.56 3.80 19.74
C MET A 376 18.33 4.13 20.59
N ALA A 377 17.51 3.13 20.96
CA ALA A 377 16.30 3.35 21.75
C ALA A 377 16.61 4.04 23.10
N VAL A 378 17.73 3.68 23.74
CA VAL A 378 18.10 4.17 25.07
C VAL A 378 18.92 5.46 25.01
N GLU A 379 19.78 5.61 23.99
CA GLU A 379 20.76 6.66 23.91
C GLU A 379 20.27 7.90 23.13
N THR A 380 19.25 7.74 22.27
CA THR A 380 18.73 8.83 21.44
C THR A 380 18.11 9.93 22.29
N THR A 381 18.56 11.13 22.10
CA THR A 381 18.05 12.35 22.74
C THR A 381 16.69 12.78 22.15
N ASP A 382 15.97 13.63 22.89
CA ASP A 382 14.71 14.20 22.38
C ASP A 382 14.92 15.07 21.12
N GLU A 383 16.11 15.68 20.96
CA GLU A 383 16.48 16.47 19.77
C GLU A 383 16.68 15.56 18.54
N GLU A 384 17.41 14.47 18.68
CA GLU A 384 17.61 13.47 17.60
C GLU A 384 16.29 12.77 17.22
N HIS A 385 15.41 12.57 18.19
CA HIS A 385 14.05 12.08 17.96
C HIS A 385 13.24 13.05 17.11
N ALA A 386 13.27 14.34 17.47
CA ALA A 386 12.58 15.38 16.71
C ALA A 386 13.15 15.51 15.29
N GLU A 387 14.48 15.36 15.12
CA GLU A 387 15.12 15.33 13.80
C GLU A 387 14.65 14.13 12.97
N ALA A 388 14.55 12.94 13.57
CA ALA A 388 14.04 11.75 12.89
C ALA A 388 12.59 11.93 12.43
N MET A 389 11.71 12.51 13.25
CA MET A 389 10.34 12.83 12.87
C MET A 389 10.30 13.88 11.76
N ALA A 390 11.07 14.96 11.87
CA ALA A 390 11.14 16.01 10.86
C ALA A 390 11.64 15.48 9.50
N HIS A 391 12.51 14.47 9.49
CA HIS A 391 12.93 13.80 8.25
C HIS A 391 11.74 13.14 7.54
N ALA A 392 10.75 12.64 8.28
CA ALA A 392 9.56 12.00 7.72
C ALA A 392 8.55 13.00 7.14
N ASP A 393 8.53 14.27 7.56
CA ASP A 393 7.51 15.27 7.17
C ASP A 393 7.38 15.45 5.66
N GLN A 394 8.47 15.31 4.91
CA GLN A 394 8.46 15.35 3.45
C GLN A 394 7.64 14.23 2.80
N PHE A 395 7.35 13.16 3.53
CA PHE A 395 6.59 12.00 3.09
C PHE A 395 5.15 12.00 3.63
N THR A 396 4.66 13.08 4.23
CA THR A 396 3.23 13.19 4.49
C THR A 396 2.46 13.14 3.19
N ARG A 397 1.28 12.48 3.18
CA ARG A 397 0.43 12.47 1.98
C ARG A 397 0.06 13.87 1.52
N GLU A 398 -0.12 14.79 2.47
CA GLU A 398 -0.39 16.19 2.15
C GLU A 398 0.77 16.82 1.36
N ALA A 399 2.00 16.69 1.82
CA ALA A 399 3.17 17.24 1.14
C ALA A 399 3.35 16.63 -0.26
N LEU A 400 3.27 15.30 -0.36
CA LEU A 400 3.44 14.58 -1.63
C LEU A 400 2.35 14.93 -2.65
N MET A 401 1.09 14.93 -2.23
CA MET A 401 -0.03 15.23 -3.13
C MET A 401 -0.09 16.71 -3.50
N SER A 402 0.30 17.62 -2.61
CA SER A 402 0.40 19.05 -2.93
C SER A 402 1.34 19.29 -4.12
N VAL A 403 2.50 18.66 -4.12
CA VAL A 403 3.47 18.76 -5.23
C VAL A 403 2.92 18.10 -6.49
N ALA A 404 2.37 16.89 -6.37
CA ALA A 404 1.87 16.14 -7.53
C ALA A 404 0.70 16.85 -8.22
N VAL A 405 -0.27 17.34 -7.47
CA VAL A 405 -1.43 18.08 -8.00
C VAL A 405 -0.99 19.39 -8.64
N LYS A 406 -0.10 20.14 -7.98
CA LYS A 406 0.43 21.39 -8.55
C LYS A 406 1.12 21.14 -9.90
N ASN A 407 1.99 20.15 -9.99
CA ASN A 407 2.69 19.81 -11.22
C ASN A 407 1.72 19.41 -12.32
N LEU A 408 0.71 18.58 -12.01
CA LEU A 408 -0.31 18.19 -12.99
C LEU A 408 -1.12 19.38 -13.51
N VAL A 409 -1.51 20.30 -12.64
CA VAL A 409 -2.23 21.52 -13.05
C VAL A 409 -1.36 22.42 -13.94
N GLU A 410 -0.05 22.51 -13.66
CA GLU A 410 0.89 23.26 -14.52
C GLU A 410 1.10 22.58 -15.89
N GLU A 411 1.06 21.25 -15.95
CA GLU A 411 1.11 20.48 -17.22
C GLU A 411 -0.13 20.71 -18.09
N LEU A 412 -1.30 20.80 -17.49
CA LEU A 412 -2.55 21.08 -18.20
C LEU A 412 -2.62 22.51 -18.78
N ALA A 413 -1.85 23.45 -18.21
CA ALA A 413 -1.83 24.85 -18.65
C ALA A 413 -0.88 25.10 -19.84
N LYS A 414 -0.07 24.09 -20.24
CA LYS A 414 0.86 24.18 -21.39
C LYS A 414 0.18 23.75 -22.69
#